data_c16f9c5589c9e3bef41fdcd521e77d7d
#
_entry.id   c16f9c5589c9e3bef41fdcd521e77d7d
#
_cell.length_a   1.000
_cell.length_b   1.000
_cell.length_c   1.000
_cell.angle_alpha   90.00
_cell.angle_beta   90.00
_cell.angle_gamma   90.00
#
_symmetry.space_group_name_H-M   'P 1'
#
loop_
_entity.id
_entity.type
_entity.pdbx_description
1 polymer ?
#
loop_
_entity_poly.entity_id
_entity_poly.type
_entity_poly.pdbx_seq_one_letter_code
_entity_poly.pdbx_strand_id
1 'polypeptide(L)'
;MDIVIDTSALIAVIVGEPERSIIIKITEGNTLIGPGSIPWEIGNAFSAMFKRDRLTLEEAKRGLSIFNTIPLRYVEPDFSNALHLSKKTNMFAYDAYLLDCAIRYKSPLLTLDLQLKAAAQKIEIKTLEV
;
A
#
# COMPACT_ATOMS: atom_id res chain seq x y z
N MET A 1 -16.00 -6.49 0.09
CA MET A 1 -15.55 -5.28 -0.60
C MET A 1 -14.07 -5.38 -0.85
N ASP A 2 -13.60 -4.90 -1.98
CA ASP A 2 -12.16 -4.85 -2.25
C ASP A 2 -11.59 -3.54 -1.69
N ILE A 3 -10.40 -3.62 -1.13
CA ILE A 3 -9.66 -2.45 -0.61
C ILE A 3 -8.27 -2.46 -1.24
N VAL A 4 -7.90 -1.36 -1.90
CA VAL A 4 -6.52 -1.19 -2.37
C VAL A 4 -5.66 -0.79 -1.18
N ILE A 5 -4.67 -1.61 -0.85
CA ILE A 5 -3.78 -1.36 0.29
C ILE A 5 -2.37 -1.06 -0.22
N ASP A 6 -1.73 -0.04 0.34
CA ASP A 6 -0.37 0.29 -0.03
C ASP A 6 0.66 -0.31 0.94
N THR A 7 1.93 -0.18 0.57
CA THR A 7 3.04 -0.71 1.35
C THR A 7 3.12 -0.09 2.75
N SER A 8 2.80 1.20 2.90
CA SER A 8 2.87 1.86 4.21
C SER A 8 1.93 1.21 5.23
N ALA A 9 0.71 0.91 4.81
CA ALA A 9 -0.27 0.26 5.67
C ALA A 9 0.12 -1.19 5.97
N LEU A 10 0.64 -1.91 4.99
CA LEU A 10 1.12 -3.29 5.19
C LEU A 10 2.30 -3.33 6.17
N ILE A 11 3.26 -2.43 6.02
CA ILE A 11 4.41 -2.34 6.93
C ILE A 11 3.95 -2.06 8.37
N ALA A 12 2.98 -1.16 8.55
CA ALA A 12 2.43 -0.86 9.87
C ALA A 12 1.89 -2.10 10.57
N VAL A 13 1.21 -2.97 9.83
CA VAL A 13 0.71 -4.25 10.36
C VAL A 13 1.85 -5.21 10.66
N ILE A 14 2.81 -5.32 9.75
CA ILE A 14 3.91 -6.28 9.86
C ILE A 14 4.83 -5.95 11.04
N VAL A 15 5.20 -4.68 11.20
CA VAL A 15 6.14 -4.27 12.26
C VAL A 15 5.44 -3.85 13.55
N GLY A 16 4.12 -3.80 13.58
CA GLY A 16 3.35 -3.49 14.79
C GLY A 16 3.32 -2.02 15.15
N GLU A 17 3.15 -1.14 14.16
CA GLU A 17 2.96 0.29 14.41
C GLU A 17 1.61 0.57 15.09
N PRO A 18 1.41 1.78 15.67
CA PRO A 18 0.18 2.09 16.40
C PRO A 18 -1.12 1.88 15.60
N GLU A 19 -1.07 2.04 14.29
CA GLU A 19 -2.24 1.89 13.41
C GLU A 19 -2.63 0.44 13.13
N ARG A 20 -1.82 -0.52 13.54
CA ARG A 20 -2.02 -1.94 13.24
C ARG A 20 -3.44 -2.43 13.59
N SER A 21 -3.89 -2.15 14.79
CA SER A 21 -5.19 -2.64 15.27
C SER A 21 -6.35 -2.09 14.44
N ILE A 22 -6.28 -0.81 14.07
CA ILE A 22 -7.31 -0.16 13.27
C ILE A 22 -7.31 -0.73 11.85
N ILE A 23 -6.13 -0.94 11.27
CA ILE A 23 -6.00 -1.50 9.91
C ILE A 23 -6.57 -2.91 9.88
N ILE A 24 -6.24 -3.75 10.84
CA ILE A 24 -6.77 -5.11 10.93
C ILE A 24 -8.30 -5.07 11.01
N LYS A 25 -8.85 -4.20 11.84
CA LYS A 25 -10.29 -4.07 12.01
C LYS A 25 -10.99 -3.61 10.71
N ILE A 26 -10.42 -2.61 10.04
CA ILE A 26 -10.99 -2.07 8.80
C ILE A 26 -10.97 -3.11 7.69
N THR A 27 -9.92 -3.91 7.61
CA THR A 27 -9.73 -4.89 6.53
C THR A 27 -10.43 -6.22 6.78
N GLU A 28 -10.87 -6.46 8.00
CA GLU A 28 -11.55 -7.71 8.37
C GLU A 28 -12.79 -7.92 7.51
N GLY A 29 -12.90 -9.11 6.93
CA GLY A 29 -14.03 -9.46 6.06
C GLY A 29 -13.97 -8.86 4.65
N ASN A 30 -12.90 -8.16 4.31
CA ASN A 30 -12.71 -7.54 3.00
C ASN A 30 -11.55 -8.20 2.27
N THR A 31 -11.51 -8.03 0.94
CA THR A 31 -10.41 -8.52 0.11
C THR A 31 -9.39 -7.40 -0.10
N LEU A 32 -8.13 -7.67 0.22
CA LEU A 32 -7.06 -6.72 -0.05
C LEU A 32 -6.56 -6.93 -1.48
N ILE A 33 -6.43 -5.83 -2.21
CA ILE A 33 -5.91 -5.86 -3.58
C ILE A 33 -4.79 -4.82 -3.72
N GLY A 34 -3.94 -5.04 -4.70
CA GLY A 34 -2.87 -4.09 -5.02
C GLY A 34 -2.08 -4.51 -6.24
N PRO A 35 -1.25 -3.61 -6.78
CA PRO A 35 -0.41 -3.94 -7.94
C PRO A 35 0.68 -4.94 -7.57
N GLY A 36 1.19 -5.63 -8.59
CA GLY A 36 2.20 -6.68 -8.41
C GLY A 36 3.56 -6.18 -7.92
N SER A 37 3.78 -4.86 -7.87
CA SER A 37 4.99 -4.27 -7.33
C SER A 37 5.08 -4.31 -5.80
N ILE A 38 3.98 -4.60 -5.11
CA ILE A 38 3.94 -4.55 -3.64
C ILE A 38 5.04 -5.38 -2.97
N PRO A 39 5.31 -6.65 -3.35
CA PRO A 39 6.39 -7.40 -2.71
C PRO A 39 7.75 -6.74 -2.85
N TRP A 40 8.03 -6.12 -3.99
CA TRP A 40 9.29 -5.41 -4.22
C TRP A 40 9.39 -4.15 -3.36
N GLU A 41 8.27 -3.45 -3.21
CA GLU A 41 8.19 -2.27 -2.34
C GLU A 41 8.37 -2.64 -0.86
N ILE A 42 7.84 -3.77 -0.43
CA ILE A 42 8.06 -4.30 0.94
C ILE A 42 9.55 -4.53 1.18
N GLY A 43 10.24 -5.20 0.25
CA GLY A 43 11.68 -5.43 0.36
C GLY A 43 12.47 -4.12 0.39
N ASN A 44 12.10 -3.17 -0.45
CA ASN A 44 12.74 -1.86 -0.46
C ASN A 44 12.53 -1.10 0.85
N ALA A 45 11.33 -1.17 1.42
CA ALA A 45 11.03 -0.56 2.72
C ALA A 45 11.89 -1.15 3.83
N PHE A 46 12.03 -2.47 3.88
CA PHE A 46 12.90 -3.13 4.86
C PHE A 46 14.37 -2.70 4.70
N SER A 47 14.86 -2.62 3.47
CA SER A 47 16.25 -2.19 3.26
C SER A 47 16.48 -0.74 3.69
N ALA A 48 15.49 0.13 3.48
CA ALA A 48 15.55 1.51 3.98
C ALA A 48 15.59 1.56 5.51
N MET A 49 14.84 0.67 6.17
CA MET A 49 14.84 0.57 7.64
C MET A 49 16.18 0.05 8.17
N PHE A 50 16.85 -0.85 7.45
CA PHE A 50 18.21 -1.28 7.79
C PHE A 50 19.18 -0.09 7.81
N LYS A 51 19.12 0.74 6.78
CA LYS A 51 20.01 1.91 6.66
C LYS A 51 19.81 2.93 7.76
N ARG A 52 18.65 2.93 8.39
CA ARG A 52 18.30 3.81 9.50
C ARG A 52 18.43 3.14 10.86
N ASP A 53 19.00 1.94 10.91
CA ASP A 53 19.13 1.10 12.13
C ASP A 53 17.80 0.91 12.86
N ARG A 54 16.69 0.85 12.11
CA ARG A 54 15.35 0.68 12.69
C ARG A 54 14.87 -0.77 12.67
N LEU A 55 15.58 -1.63 11.98
CA LEU A 55 15.18 -3.01 11.78
C LEU A 55 16.43 -3.89 11.60
N THR A 56 16.47 -5.03 12.29
CA THR A 56 17.53 -6.02 12.10
C THR A 56 17.16 -6.95 10.94
N LEU A 57 18.16 -7.66 10.40
CA LEU A 57 17.91 -8.65 9.34
C LEU A 57 16.94 -9.74 9.82
N GLU A 58 17.08 -10.20 11.05
CA GLU A 58 16.20 -11.24 11.60
C GLU A 58 14.75 -10.73 11.71
N GLU A 59 14.58 -9.49 12.14
CA GLU A 59 13.26 -8.87 12.20
C GLU A 59 12.64 -8.73 10.81
N ALA A 60 13.44 -8.35 9.80
CA ALA A 60 12.96 -8.24 8.42
C ALA A 60 12.56 -9.61 7.85
N LYS A 61 13.32 -10.66 8.15
CA LYS A 61 12.96 -12.03 7.71
C LYS A 61 11.65 -12.48 8.35
N ARG A 62 11.45 -12.19 9.64
CA ARG A 62 10.16 -12.45 10.29
C ARG A 62 9.04 -11.64 9.66
N GLY A 63 9.33 -10.38 9.32
CA GLY A 63 8.38 -9.52 8.63
C GLY A 63 7.95 -10.07 7.27
N LEU A 64 8.90 -10.60 6.50
CA LEU A 64 8.57 -11.26 5.22
C LEU A 64 7.67 -12.48 5.42
N SER A 65 7.93 -13.27 6.47
CA SER A 65 7.08 -14.42 6.79
C SER A 65 5.65 -13.97 7.12
N ILE A 66 5.51 -12.88 7.89
CA ILE A 66 4.19 -12.31 8.18
C ILE A 66 3.52 -11.80 6.91
N PHE A 67 4.25 -11.07 6.07
CA PHE A 67 3.72 -10.59 4.79
C PHE A 67 3.17 -11.72 3.94
N ASN A 68 3.89 -12.85 3.88
CA ASN A 68 3.47 -14.01 3.09
C ASN A 68 2.20 -14.68 3.62
N THR A 69 1.78 -14.39 4.84
CA THR A 69 0.52 -14.90 5.39
C THR A 69 -0.66 -13.99 5.10
N ILE A 70 -0.44 -12.77 4.66
CA ILE A 70 -1.51 -11.80 4.37
C ILE A 70 -2.12 -12.15 3.02
N PRO A 71 -3.43 -12.46 2.96
CA PRO A 71 -4.10 -12.72 1.68
C PRO A 71 -4.20 -11.43 0.89
N LEU A 72 -3.43 -11.34 -0.19
CA LEU A 72 -3.39 -10.15 -1.04
C LEU A 72 -3.58 -10.59 -2.49
N ARG A 73 -4.62 -10.09 -3.14
CA ARG A 73 -4.86 -10.37 -4.54
C ARG A 73 -4.18 -9.31 -5.39
N TYR A 74 -3.24 -9.71 -6.21
CA TYR A 74 -2.56 -8.80 -7.13
C TYR A 74 -3.44 -8.53 -8.34
N VAL A 75 -3.55 -7.25 -8.70
CA VAL A 75 -4.32 -6.78 -9.83
C VAL A 75 -3.44 -5.92 -10.73
N GLU A 76 -3.76 -5.87 -12.00
CA GLU A 76 -2.94 -5.15 -12.95
C GLU A 76 -3.49 -3.74 -13.18
N PRO A 77 -2.65 -2.70 -13.02
CA PRO A 77 -3.06 -1.34 -13.39
C PRO A 77 -3.00 -1.15 -14.91
N ASP A 78 -3.69 -0.13 -15.40
CA ASP A 78 -3.49 0.37 -16.75
C ASP A 78 -2.28 1.31 -16.72
N PHE A 79 -1.14 0.86 -17.26
CA PHE A 79 0.11 1.62 -17.18
C PHE A 79 0.02 2.97 -17.89
N SER A 80 -0.67 3.04 -19.01
CA SER A 80 -0.87 4.32 -19.73
C SER A 80 -1.65 5.30 -18.87
N ASN A 81 -2.76 4.86 -18.28
CA ASN A 81 -3.55 5.71 -17.38
C ASN A 81 -2.76 6.09 -16.13
N ALA A 82 -1.97 5.18 -15.58
CA ALA A 82 -1.12 5.48 -14.44
C ALA A 82 -0.12 6.60 -14.74
N LEU A 83 0.43 6.64 -15.96
CA LEU A 83 1.31 7.75 -16.36
C LEU A 83 0.57 9.08 -16.40
N HIS A 84 -0.67 9.10 -16.88
CA HIS A 84 -1.50 10.31 -16.82
C HIS A 84 -1.72 10.75 -15.38
N LEU A 85 -2.02 9.81 -14.48
CA LEU A 85 -2.21 10.11 -13.07
C LEU A 85 -0.93 10.60 -12.41
N SER A 86 0.21 10.00 -12.76
CA SER A 86 1.51 10.44 -12.27
C SER A 86 1.76 11.91 -12.62
N LYS A 87 1.51 12.29 -13.86
CA LYS A 87 1.68 13.68 -14.30
C LYS A 87 0.67 14.60 -13.61
N LYS A 88 -0.58 14.20 -13.52
CA LYS A 88 -1.65 15.01 -12.92
C LYS A 88 -1.46 15.25 -11.44
N THR A 89 -0.99 14.25 -10.70
CA THR A 89 -0.85 14.32 -9.25
C THR A 89 0.58 14.63 -8.81
N ASN A 90 1.53 14.65 -9.72
CA ASN A 90 2.96 14.81 -9.45
C ASN A 90 3.51 13.71 -8.52
N MET A 91 2.96 12.52 -8.59
CA MET A 91 3.41 11.36 -7.83
C MET A 91 4.26 10.45 -8.72
N PHE A 92 5.14 9.67 -8.11
CA PHE A 92 5.91 8.68 -8.84
C PHE A 92 5.02 7.54 -9.34
N ALA A 93 5.55 6.76 -10.29
CA ALA A 93 4.77 5.70 -10.97
C ALA A 93 4.19 4.67 -9.99
N TYR A 94 4.94 4.24 -8.99
CA TYR A 94 4.44 3.25 -8.03
C TYR A 94 3.19 3.74 -7.29
N ASP A 95 3.17 5.00 -6.89
CA ASP A 95 1.98 5.60 -6.28
C ASP A 95 0.84 5.70 -7.29
N ALA A 96 1.17 6.07 -8.53
CA ALA A 96 0.18 6.15 -9.59
C ALA A 96 -0.45 4.79 -9.92
N TYR A 97 0.28 3.69 -9.79
CA TYR A 97 -0.28 2.34 -9.94
C TYR A 97 -1.35 2.07 -8.89
N LEU A 98 -1.13 2.51 -7.65
CA LEU A 98 -2.13 2.38 -6.59
C LEU A 98 -3.37 3.20 -6.89
N LEU A 99 -3.20 4.44 -7.34
CA LEU A 99 -4.31 5.31 -7.72
C LEU A 99 -5.11 4.72 -8.87
N ASP A 100 -4.42 4.21 -9.89
CA ASP A 100 -5.09 3.57 -11.02
C ASP A 100 -5.86 2.32 -10.60
N CYS A 101 -5.28 1.50 -9.74
CA CYS A 101 -5.98 0.32 -9.23
C CYS A 101 -7.27 0.71 -8.49
N ALA A 102 -7.23 1.77 -7.69
CA ALA A 102 -8.42 2.25 -6.98
C ALA A 102 -9.52 2.67 -7.95
N ILE A 103 -9.16 3.39 -9.02
CA ILE A 103 -10.11 3.82 -10.04
C ILE A 103 -10.62 2.63 -10.85
N ARG A 104 -9.71 1.81 -11.35
CA ARG A 104 -10.03 0.70 -12.25
C ARG A 104 -10.92 -0.34 -11.59
N TYR A 105 -10.64 -0.65 -10.33
CA TYR A 105 -11.39 -1.66 -9.58
C TYR A 105 -12.47 -1.05 -8.67
N LYS A 106 -12.69 0.26 -8.77
CA LYS A 106 -13.73 0.99 -8.01
C LYS A 106 -13.69 0.68 -6.53
N SER A 107 -12.48 0.75 -5.97
CA SER A 107 -12.20 0.35 -4.60
C SER A 107 -11.58 1.51 -3.82
N PRO A 108 -11.85 1.63 -2.52
CA PRO A 108 -11.20 2.64 -1.70
C PRO A 108 -9.73 2.32 -1.50
N LEU A 109 -8.95 3.34 -1.21
CA LEU A 109 -7.52 3.25 -0.92
C LEU A 109 -7.27 3.32 0.58
N LEU A 110 -6.46 2.41 1.09
CA LEU A 110 -5.99 2.40 2.46
C LEU A 110 -4.49 2.65 2.47
N THR A 111 -4.09 3.81 2.97
CA THR A 111 -2.69 4.24 3.03
C THR A 111 -2.43 5.07 4.28
N LEU A 112 -1.21 4.98 4.81
CA LEU A 112 -0.72 5.88 5.85
C LEU A 112 0.14 7.00 5.30
N ASP A 113 0.43 6.99 3.99
CA ASP A 113 1.19 8.04 3.31
C ASP A 113 0.28 9.24 3.06
N LEU A 114 0.54 10.34 3.75
CA LEU A 114 -0.31 11.53 3.67
C LEU A 114 -0.29 12.18 2.29
N GLN A 115 0.84 12.11 1.58
CA GLN A 115 0.93 12.65 0.21
C GLN A 115 0.09 11.82 -0.75
N LEU A 116 0.16 10.50 -0.65
CA LEU A 116 -0.64 9.62 -1.48
C LEU A 116 -2.13 9.79 -1.18
N LYS A 117 -2.49 9.90 0.09
CA LYS A 117 -3.88 10.14 0.51
C LYS A 117 -4.41 11.45 -0.08
N ALA A 118 -3.63 12.51 0.00
CA ALA A 118 -4.02 13.82 -0.56
C ALA A 118 -4.17 13.75 -2.08
N ALA A 119 -3.25 13.07 -2.76
CA ALA A 119 -3.35 12.88 -4.21
C ALA A 119 -4.61 12.10 -4.60
N ALA A 120 -4.94 11.06 -3.86
CA ALA A 120 -6.14 10.26 -4.09
C ALA A 120 -7.41 11.11 -3.91
N GLN A 121 -7.49 11.88 -2.84
CA GLN A 121 -8.64 12.74 -2.56
C GLN A 121 -8.81 13.82 -3.64
N LYS A 122 -7.70 14.37 -4.14
CA LYS A 122 -7.71 15.38 -5.20
C LYS A 122 -8.37 14.87 -6.49
N ILE A 123 -8.25 13.57 -6.77
CA ILE A 123 -8.85 12.95 -7.96
C ILE A 123 -10.08 12.10 -7.59
N GLU A 124 -10.68 12.38 -6.46
CA GLU A 124 -11.97 11.83 -6.01
C GLU A 124 -11.94 10.31 -5.75
N ILE A 125 -10.79 9.77 -5.38
CA ILE A 125 -10.69 8.39 -4.88
C ILE A 125 -11.05 8.40 -3.40
N LYS A 126 -11.96 7.52 -3.00
CA LYS A 126 -12.30 7.35 -1.59
C LYS A 126 -11.10 6.78 -0.83
N THR A 127 -10.78 7.39 0.30
CA THR A 127 -9.74 6.90 1.20
C THR A 127 -10.36 6.45 2.52
N LEU A 128 -9.80 5.40 3.11
CA LEU A 128 -10.27 4.90 4.41
C LEU A 128 -9.50 5.58 5.53
N GLU A 129 -10.23 5.96 6.58
CA GLU A 129 -9.61 6.61 7.74
C GLU A 129 -8.97 5.60 8.68
N VAL A 130 -7.76 5.91 9.11
CA VAL A 130 -6.97 5.06 10.03
C VAL A 130 -6.61 5.83 11.29
#